data_5ccc6a8890c15a7d50c2be9ff3287ea2
#
_entry.id   5ccc6a8890c15a7d50c2be9ff3287ea2
#
_cell.length_a   1.000
_cell.length_b   1.000
_cell.length_c   1.000
_cell.angle_alpha   90.00
_cell.angle_beta   90.00
_cell.angle_gamma   90.00
#
_symmetry.space_group_name_H-M   'P 1'
#
loop_
_entity.id
_entity.type
_entity.pdbx_description
1 polymer ?
#
loop_
_entity_poly.entity_id
_entity_poly.type
_entity_poly.pdbx_seq_one_letter_code
_entity_poly.pdbx_strand_id
1 'polypeptide(L)'
;MRRASVSILLCLIVFCTNYRSASADPANQPTNAAKPTPLILEKNDGERRAWRDIEGLGPQPEMRFILKVDPQNGGSSHLIFGTEDMAPGGKIEMHKHPGSDEILFLENGTARVSLGDSSRDVHGEATVFIPANTWISVTNIGSEVIHFAFIFSAPGFEEFMRAESVREGEKNIPLSKAEDEAIMKKHLHAVIYK
;
A
#
# COMPACT_ATOMS: atom_id res chain seq x y z
N MET A 1 57.30 -48.99 -9.70
CA MET A 1 55.89 -48.60 -9.46
C MET A 1 55.82 -47.12 -9.57
N ARG A 2 55.39 -46.60 -10.70
CA ARG A 2 55.25 -45.16 -10.97
C ARG A 2 53.78 -44.74 -10.76
N ARG A 3 53.54 -43.83 -9.82
CA ARG A 3 52.21 -43.24 -9.62
C ARG A 3 52.01 -42.12 -10.64
N ALA A 4 50.99 -42.21 -11.45
CA ALA A 4 50.55 -41.17 -12.37
C ALA A 4 49.64 -40.21 -11.61
N SER A 5 50.01 -38.91 -11.57
CA SER A 5 49.16 -37.83 -11.07
C SER A 5 48.28 -37.36 -12.23
N VAL A 6 46.97 -37.42 -12.03
CA VAL A 6 45.97 -36.86 -12.91
C VAL A 6 45.66 -35.46 -12.42
N SER A 7 46.08 -34.45 -13.18
CA SER A 7 45.69 -33.05 -12.94
C SER A 7 44.32 -32.80 -13.59
N ILE A 8 43.31 -32.55 -12.77
CA ILE A 8 42.00 -32.12 -13.22
C ILE A 8 42.04 -30.58 -13.38
N LEU A 9 42.02 -30.13 -14.63
CA LEU A 9 41.92 -28.74 -14.97
C LEU A 9 40.44 -28.30 -14.87
N LEU A 10 40.09 -27.58 -13.79
CA LEU A 10 38.77 -27.05 -13.55
C LEU A 10 38.57 -25.75 -14.41
N CYS A 11 37.88 -25.86 -15.52
CA CYS A 11 37.48 -24.72 -16.35
C CYS A 11 36.33 -24.00 -15.64
N LEU A 12 36.62 -22.87 -14.94
CA LEU A 12 35.60 -21.93 -14.46
C LEU A 12 35.05 -21.13 -15.66
N ILE A 13 33.88 -21.53 -16.14
CA ILE A 13 33.12 -20.71 -17.08
C ILE A 13 32.39 -19.65 -16.25
N VAL A 14 32.93 -18.42 -16.24
CA VAL A 14 32.25 -17.25 -15.68
C VAL A 14 31.19 -16.82 -16.67
N PHE A 15 29.93 -17.17 -16.41
CA PHE A 15 28.79 -16.55 -17.08
C PHE A 15 28.62 -15.13 -16.54
N CYS A 16 29.21 -14.15 -17.22
CA CYS A 16 28.82 -12.75 -17.07
C CYS A 16 27.42 -12.57 -17.70
N THR A 17 26.37 -12.78 -16.89
CA THR A 17 25.05 -12.28 -17.25
C THR A 17 25.07 -10.76 -17.11
N ASN A 18 25.09 -10.06 -18.24
CA ASN A 18 24.87 -8.62 -18.30
C ASN A 18 23.44 -8.33 -17.79
N TYR A 19 23.29 -8.08 -16.51
CA TYR A 19 22.11 -7.47 -15.95
C TYR A 19 22.07 -6.02 -16.42
N ARG A 20 21.43 -5.77 -17.58
CA ARG A 20 21.04 -4.41 -17.94
C ARG A 20 19.96 -4.00 -16.97
N SER A 21 20.29 -3.20 -15.96
CA SER A 21 19.30 -2.42 -15.26
C SER A 21 18.58 -1.58 -16.29
N ALA A 22 17.28 -1.78 -16.42
CA ALA A 22 16.43 -0.89 -17.20
C ALA A 22 16.51 0.48 -16.50
N SER A 23 17.34 1.38 -17.03
CA SER A 23 17.27 2.77 -16.66
C SER A 23 15.92 3.28 -17.12
N ALA A 24 15.07 3.72 -16.18
CA ALA A 24 13.84 4.40 -16.51
C ALA A 24 14.17 5.56 -17.44
N ASP A 25 13.44 5.65 -18.55
CA ASP A 25 13.60 6.68 -19.56
C ASP A 25 13.29 8.04 -18.91
N PRO A 26 14.25 8.99 -18.80
CA PRO A 26 14.01 10.28 -18.18
C PRO A 26 13.01 11.16 -18.95
N ALA A 27 12.58 10.74 -20.15
CA ALA A 27 11.67 11.51 -21.00
C ALA A 27 10.18 11.41 -20.59
N ASN A 28 9.82 10.53 -19.64
CA ASN A 28 8.41 10.30 -19.26
C ASN A 28 8.08 10.72 -17.81
N GLN A 29 8.84 11.63 -17.25
CA GLN A 29 8.44 12.26 -15.98
C GLN A 29 7.45 13.39 -16.28
N PRO A 30 6.31 13.49 -15.57
CA PRO A 30 5.40 14.63 -15.71
C PRO A 30 6.15 15.90 -15.34
N THR A 31 6.29 16.83 -16.31
CA THR A 31 7.11 18.04 -16.23
C THR A 31 6.60 19.11 -15.28
N ASN A 32 5.72 18.77 -14.32
CA ASN A 32 5.12 19.70 -13.35
C ASN A 32 5.00 19.12 -11.91
N ALA A 33 5.80 18.13 -11.56
CA ALA A 33 5.86 17.71 -10.17
C ALA A 33 6.48 18.83 -9.32
N ALA A 34 5.75 19.30 -8.32
CA ALA A 34 6.28 20.24 -7.33
C ALA A 34 7.57 19.67 -6.75
N LYS A 35 8.58 20.54 -6.57
CA LYS A 35 9.83 20.11 -5.95
C LYS A 35 9.55 19.57 -4.54
N PRO A 36 10.01 18.34 -4.20
CA PRO A 36 9.79 17.77 -2.88
C PRO A 36 10.27 18.75 -1.77
N THR A 37 9.41 18.92 -0.77
CA THR A 37 9.67 19.80 0.38
C THR A 37 9.84 18.95 1.62
N PRO A 38 10.94 19.10 2.39
CA PRO A 38 11.10 18.43 3.67
C PRO A 38 9.96 18.76 4.62
N LEU A 39 9.39 17.73 5.29
CA LEU A 39 8.31 17.88 6.24
C LEU A 39 8.68 17.26 7.58
N ILE A 40 8.19 17.86 8.66
CA ILE A 40 8.15 17.28 10.00
C ILE A 40 6.69 17.34 10.42
N LEU A 41 6.07 16.19 10.64
CA LEU A 41 4.64 16.05 10.89
C LEU A 41 4.41 15.33 12.22
N GLU A 42 3.60 15.93 13.07
CA GLU A 42 3.11 15.31 14.30
C GLU A 42 2.04 14.24 14.00
N LYS A 43 1.58 13.52 15.04
CA LYS A 43 0.64 12.41 14.93
C LYS A 43 -0.58 12.74 14.06
N ASN A 44 -1.18 13.92 14.26
CA ASN A 44 -2.44 14.32 13.62
C ASN A 44 -2.26 15.24 12.41
N ASP A 45 -1.02 15.53 12.01
CA ASP A 45 -0.72 16.37 10.86
C ASP A 45 -0.87 15.59 9.55
N GLY A 46 -1.35 16.27 8.52
CA GLY A 46 -1.60 15.70 7.21
C GLY A 46 -3.04 15.93 6.74
N GLU A 47 -3.41 15.28 5.66
CA GLU A 47 -4.75 15.35 5.11
C GLU A 47 -5.63 14.27 5.76
N ARG A 48 -6.44 14.67 6.75
CA ARG A 48 -7.32 13.78 7.53
C ARG A 48 -8.61 13.51 6.77
N ARG A 49 -8.95 12.24 6.63
CA ARG A 49 -10.09 11.79 5.83
C ARG A 49 -10.82 10.62 6.50
N ALA A 50 -12.10 10.45 6.13
CA ALA A 50 -12.91 9.30 6.51
C ALA A 50 -13.44 8.62 5.25
N TRP A 51 -13.39 7.29 5.22
CA TRP A 51 -13.97 6.49 4.14
C TRP A 51 -15.48 6.74 4.06
N ARG A 52 -16.00 6.74 2.85
CA ARG A 52 -17.44 6.88 2.60
C ARG A 52 -18.12 5.53 2.67
N ASP A 53 -19.34 5.52 3.17
CA ASP A 53 -20.21 4.36 3.03
C ASP A 53 -20.60 4.16 1.56
N ILE A 54 -20.94 2.92 1.20
CA ILE A 54 -21.48 2.59 -0.12
C ILE A 54 -22.96 2.24 0.04
N GLU A 55 -23.83 2.82 -0.79
CA GLU A 55 -25.26 2.57 -0.75
C GLU A 55 -25.60 1.08 -0.86
N GLY A 56 -26.41 0.60 0.10
CA GLY A 56 -26.90 -0.76 0.15
C GLY A 56 -25.98 -1.78 0.84
N LEU A 57 -24.76 -1.38 1.30
CA LEU A 57 -23.90 -2.25 2.12
C LEU A 57 -24.17 -2.11 3.62
N GLY A 58 -25.01 -1.13 4.02
CA GLY A 58 -25.25 -0.81 5.43
C GLY A 58 -24.08 -0.03 6.05
N PRO A 59 -24.23 0.43 7.32
CA PRO A 59 -23.18 1.15 8.00
C PRO A 59 -21.98 0.24 8.23
N GLN A 60 -20.79 0.73 7.86
CA GLN A 60 -19.52 0.04 8.06
C GLN A 60 -18.86 0.54 9.36
N PRO A 61 -18.03 -0.29 10.03
CA PRO A 61 -17.18 0.19 11.10
C PRO A 61 -16.34 1.38 10.63
N GLU A 62 -16.26 2.43 11.46
CA GLU A 62 -15.58 3.64 11.08
C GLU A 62 -14.09 3.39 10.83
N MET A 63 -13.62 3.80 9.67
CA MET A 63 -12.22 3.77 9.28
C MET A 63 -11.81 5.18 8.84
N ARG A 64 -10.75 5.69 9.44
CA ARG A 64 -10.20 7.02 9.18
C ARG A 64 -8.73 6.92 8.87
N PHE A 65 -8.26 7.76 7.97
CA PHE A 65 -6.86 7.78 7.60
C PHE A 65 -6.32 9.21 7.48
N ILE A 66 -5.00 9.32 7.49
CA ILE A 66 -4.27 10.56 7.29
C ILE A 66 -3.24 10.33 6.19
N LEU A 67 -3.39 11.04 5.08
CA LEU A 67 -2.33 11.12 4.08
C LEU A 67 -1.29 12.14 4.55
N LYS A 68 -0.08 11.67 4.82
CA LYS A 68 1.00 12.47 5.38
C LYS A 68 2.01 12.92 4.33
N VAL A 69 2.45 11.99 3.50
CA VAL A 69 3.42 12.26 2.42
C VAL A 69 2.92 11.61 1.14
N ASP A 70 2.78 12.40 0.11
CA ASP A 70 2.40 11.99 -1.24
C ASP A 70 2.73 13.11 -2.25
N PRO A 71 2.37 13.00 -3.54
CA PRO A 71 2.61 14.07 -4.51
C PRO A 71 1.98 15.41 -4.15
N GLN A 72 0.84 15.46 -3.43
CA GLN A 72 0.19 16.70 -3.00
C GLN A 72 0.71 17.19 -1.64
N ASN A 73 1.06 16.25 -0.74
CA ASN A 73 1.59 16.53 0.59
C ASN A 73 3.10 16.26 0.60
N GLY A 74 3.92 17.28 0.54
CA GLY A 74 5.38 17.17 0.49
C GLY A 74 5.98 16.94 -0.89
N GLY A 75 5.18 16.67 -1.92
CA GLY A 75 5.65 16.54 -3.31
C GLY A 75 6.46 15.27 -3.57
N SER A 76 6.23 14.19 -2.82
CA SER A 76 6.92 12.92 -3.08
C SER A 76 6.45 12.30 -4.40
N SER A 77 7.39 12.00 -5.28
CA SER A 77 7.14 11.26 -6.54
C SER A 77 7.49 9.78 -6.46
N HIS A 78 7.91 9.29 -5.29
CA HIS A 78 8.48 7.94 -5.14
C HIS A 78 7.80 7.09 -4.08
N LEU A 79 7.03 7.69 -3.19
CA LEU A 79 6.33 6.97 -2.13
C LEU A 79 5.09 7.73 -1.65
N ILE A 80 4.19 6.96 -1.03
CA ILE A 80 3.09 7.47 -0.22
C ILE A 80 3.32 6.99 1.21
N PHE A 81 3.06 7.84 2.18
CA PHE A 81 3.03 7.48 3.58
C PHE A 81 1.77 8.05 4.25
N GLY A 82 1.11 7.23 5.03
CA GLY A 82 -0.02 7.63 5.85
C GLY A 82 -0.25 6.71 7.03
N THR A 83 -1.28 7.04 7.81
CA THR A 83 -1.74 6.23 8.93
C THR A 83 -3.24 6.00 8.82
N GLU A 84 -3.72 4.90 9.35
CA GLU A 84 -5.14 4.56 9.35
C GLU A 84 -5.57 3.97 10.68
N ASP A 85 -6.80 4.28 11.08
CA ASP A 85 -7.46 3.75 12.27
C ASP A 85 -8.59 2.81 11.83
N MET A 86 -8.58 1.58 12.34
CA MET A 86 -9.59 0.56 12.04
C MET A 86 -10.32 0.16 13.31
N ALA A 87 -11.60 0.47 13.39
CA ALA A 87 -12.46 0.07 14.52
C ALA A 87 -12.57 -1.47 14.64
N PRO A 88 -12.95 -1.99 15.82
CA PRO A 88 -13.25 -3.42 15.99
C PRO A 88 -14.24 -3.93 14.95
N GLY A 89 -13.92 -5.06 14.31
CA GLY A 89 -14.71 -5.63 13.21
C GLY A 89 -14.53 -4.94 11.85
N GLY A 90 -13.75 -3.83 11.80
CA GLY A 90 -13.38 -3.18 10.55
C GLY A 90 -12.59 -4.12 9.65
N LYS A 91 -12.73 -3.92 8.33
CA LYS A 91 -12.13 -4.79 7.34
C LYS A 91 -11.67 -4.00 6.12
N ILE A 92 -10.44 -4.23 5.70
CA ILE A 92 -9.97 -3.91 4.35
C ILE A 92 -10.22 -5.15 3.50
N GLU A 93 -11.11 -5.01 2.50
CA GLU A 93 -11.52 -6.11 1.63
C GLU A 93 -10.35 -6.65 0.82
N MET A 94 -10.51 -7.86 0.27
CA MET A 94 -9.46 -8.50 -0.53
C MET A 94 -9.15 -7.68 -1.77
N HIS A 95 -7.95 -7.12 -1.84
CA HIS A 95 -7.49 -6.27 -2.93
C HIS A 95 -6.00 -6.50 -3.21
N LYS A 96 -5.50 -5.84 -4.24
CA LYS A 96 -4.08 -5.83 -4.60
C LYS A 96 -3.70 -4.52 -5.26
N HIS A 97 -2.42 -4.17 -5.17
CA HIS A 97 -1.83 -2.98 -5.81
C HIS A 97 -0.93 -3.40 -6.98
N PRO A 98 -1.37 -3.24 -8.25
CA PRO A 98 -0.61 -3.75 -9.41
C PRO A 98 0.76 -3.11 -9.59
N GLY A 99 0.90 -1.83 -9.23
CA GLY A 99 2.09 -1.01 -9.53
C GLY A 99 2.93 -0.60 -8.31
N SER A 100 2.60 -1.09 -7.11
CA SER A 100 3.28 -0.65 -5.89
C SER A 100 3.44 -1.79 -4.90
N ASP A 101 4.63 -1.90 -4.32
CA ASP A 101 4.80 -2.63 -3.07
C ASP A 101 4.20 -1.83 -1.93
N GLU A 102 3.75 -2.53 -0.89
CA GLU A 102 3.18 -1.93 0.30
C GLU A 102 3.84 -2.49 1.56
N ILE A 103 4.01 -1.65 2.56
CA ILE A 103 4.29 -2.05 3.94
C ILE A 103 3.13 -1.57 4.80
N LEU A 104 2.53 -2.48 5.56
CA LEU A 104 1.66 -2.16 6.69
C LEU A 104 2.43 -2.40 7.98
N PHE A 105 2.42 -1.41 8.87
CA PHE A 105 2.96 -1.53 10.22
C PHE A 105 1.84 -1.34 11.23
N LEU A 106 1.43 -2.43 11.89
CA LEU A 106 0.45 -2.40 12.96
C LEU A 106 1.13 -1.92 14.24
N GLU A 107 0.71 -0.79 14.78
CA GLU A 107 1.26 -0.25 16.04
C GLU A 107 0.71 -1.01 17.25
N ASN A 108 -0.57 -1.43 17.19
CA ASN A 108 -1.27 -2.10 18.28
C ASN A 108 -2.36 -3.05 17.78
N GLY A 109 -3.05 -3.71 18.71
CA GLY A 109 -4.24 -4.51 18.46
C GLY A 109 -3.96 -5.90 17.87
N THR A 110 -5.02 -6.52 17.36
CA THR A 110 -4.96 -7.87 16.77
C THR A 110 -5.70 -7.90 15.45
N ALA A 111 -5.02 -8.24 14.39
CA ALA A 111 -5.59 -8.34 13.05
C ALA A 111 -5.45 -9.74 12.48
N ARG A 112 -6.44 -10.18 11.70
CA ARG A 112 -6.29 -11.27 10.74
C ARG A 112 -5.82 -10.71 9.42
N VAL A 113 -4.66 -11.16 8.97
CA VAL A 113 -4.07 -10.77 7.69
C VAL A 113 -4.10 -11.98 6.76
N SER A 114 -4.76 -11.82 5.58
CA SER A 114 -4.66 -12.79 4.49
C SER A 114 -3.75 -12.21 3.42
N LEU A 115 -2.69 -12.91 3.07
CA LEU A 115 -1.64 -12.48 2.14
C LEU A 115 -1.32 -13.61 1.15
N GLY A 116 -1.63 -13.41 -0.12
CA GLY A 116 -1.56 -14.47 -1.13
C GLY A 116 -2.44 -15.66 -0.74
N ASP A 117 -1.86 -16.83 -0.62
CA ASP A 117 -2.54 -18.09 -0.26
C ASP A 117 -2.49 -18.38 1.26
N SER A 118 -1.95 -17.48 2.06
CA SER A 118 -1.80 -17.66 3.51
C SER A 118 -2.66 -16.69 4.30
N SER A 119 -3.04 -17.10 5.53
CA SER A 119 -3.73 -16.21 6.48
C SER A 119 -3.22 -16.51 7.88
N ARG A 120 -2.99 -15.44 8.66
CA ARG A 120 -2.59 -15.56 10.06
C ARG A 120 -3.05 -14.38 10.89
N ASP A 121 -3.18 -14.60 12.17
CA ASP A 121 -3.40 -13.54 13.14
C ASP A 121 -2.04 -12.91 13.52
N VAL A 122 -2.02 -11.59 13.57
CA VAL A 122 -0.86 -10.78 13.95
C VAL A 122 -1.25 -9.84 15.07
N HIS A 123 -0.27 -9.48 15.89
CA HIS A 123 -0.44 -8.59 17.03
C HIS A 123 0.39 -7.33 16.84
N GLY A 124 0.15 -6.29 17.64
CA GLY A 124 0.84 -5.01 17.57
C GLY A 124 2.36 -5.13 17.45
N GLU A 125 2.97 -4.12 16.85
CA GLU A 125 4.36 -4.06 16.39
C GLU A 125 4.67 -5.05 15.25
N ALA A 126 3.63 -5.44 14.49
CA ALA A 126 3.78 -6.33 13.35
C ALA A 126 4.01 -5.57 12.04
N THR A 127 4.92 -6.08 11.23
CA THR A 127 5.16 -5.59 9.86
C THR A 127 4.65 -6.61 8.86
N VAL A 128 3.85 -6.14 7.90
CA VAL A 128 3.41 -6.92 6.74
C VAL A 128 4.01 -6.30 5.49
N PHE A 129 4.84 -7.05 4.77
CA PHE A 129 5.34 -6.64 3.46
C PHE A 129 4.51 -7.30 2.37
N ILE A 130 3.98 -6.50 1.47
CA ILE A 130 3.05 -6.90 0.41
C ILE A 130 3.70 -6.52 -0.92
N PRO A 131 4.32 -7.47 -1.63
CA PRO A 131 4.83 -7.21 -2.97
C PRO A 131 3.72 -6.78 -3.92
N ALA A 132 4.06 -5.94 -4.90
CA ALA A 132 3.15 -5.51 -5.95
C ALA A 132 2.36 -6.70 -6.54
N ASN A 133 1.08 -6.47 -6.84
CA ASN A 133 0.17 -7.44 -7.41
C ASN A 133 -0.14 -8.67 -6.51
N THR A 134 0.13 -8.59 -5.20
CA THR A 134 -0.18 -9.63 -4.21
C THR A 134 -1.53 -9.34 -3.55
N TRP A 135 -2.42 -10.35 -3.47
CA TRP A 135 -3.70 -10.24 -2.79
C TRP A 135 -3.53 -10.09 -1.28
N ILE A 136 -4.20 -9.11 -0.70
CA ILE A 136 -4.17 -8.78 0.72
C ILE A 136 -5.58 -8.46 1.23
N SER A 137 -5.89 -8.87 2.45
CA SER A 137 -7.01 -8.35 3.25
C SER A 137 -6.61 -8.28 4.71
N VAL A 138 -7.18 -7.32 5.43
CA VAL A 138 -6.93 -7.13 6.88
C VAL A 138 -8.27 -7.02 7.58
N THR A 139 -8.44 -7.71 8.69
CA THR A 139 -9.63 -7.62 9.54
C THR A 139 -9.21 -7.37 10.97
N ASN A 140 -9.74 -6.36 11.61
CA ASN A 140 -9.58 -6.17 13.05
C ASN A 140 -10.43 -7.21 13.79
N ILE A 141 -9.77 -8.20 14.35
CA ILE A 141 -10.39 -9.29 15.15
C ILE A 141 -10.28 -9.06 16.65
N GLY A 142 -9.69 -7.94 17.06
CA GLY A 142 -9.59 -7.51 18.45
C GLY A 142 -10.79 -6.69 18.90
N SER A 143 -10.70 -6.17 20.14
CA SER A 143 -11.72 -5.34 20.78
C SER A 143 -11.36 -3.85 20.87
N GLU A 144 -10.19 -3.48 20.37
CA GLU A 144 -9.69 -2.11 20.35
C GLU A 144 -9.48 -1.60 18.93
N VAL A 145 -9.39 -0.29 18.75
CA VAL A 145 -9.02 0.32 17.49
C VAL A 145 -7.57 -0.06 17.15
N ILE A 146 -7.35 -0.59 15.96
CA ILE A 146 -6.01 -0.80 15.43
C ILE A 146 -5.53 0.51 14.82
N HIS A 147 -4.33 0.93 15.19
CA HIS A 147 -3.58 1.99 14.52
C HIS A 147 -2.52 1.35 13.64
N PHE A 148 -2.47 1.71 12.38
CA PHE A 148 -1.41 1.24 11.51
C PHE A 148 -0.91 2.32 10.56
N ALA A 149 0.36 2.22 10.19
CA ALA A 149 0.97 3.01 9.15
C ALA A 149 1.02 2.21 7.85
N PHE A 150 0.81 2.89 6.73
CA PHE A 150 1.00 2.32 5.40
C PHE A 150 2.05 3.11 4.60
N ILE A 151 2.83 2.38 3.83
CA ILE A 151 3.84 2.94 2.92
C ILE A 151 3.68 2.25 1.57
N PHE A 152 3.45 3.01 0.51
CA PHE A 152 3.48 2.52 -0.86
C PHE A 152 4.76 2.97 -1.56
N SER A 153 5.37 2.10 -2.34
CA SER A 153 6.62 2.36 -3.06
C SER A 153 6.45 3.23 -4.31
N ALA A 154 5.20 3.51 -4.71
CA ALA A 154 4.87 4.38 -5.83
C ALA A 154 3.54 5.10 -5.59
N PRO A 155 3.39 6.35 -6.04
CA PRO A 155 2.12 7.08 -6.04
C PRO A 155 1.05 6.46 -6.93
N GLY A 156 -0.21 6.83 -6.67
CA GLY A 156 -1.41 6.47 -7.44
C GLY A 156 -2.57 5.99 -6.58
N PHE A 157 -2.30 5.25 -5.49
CA PHE A 157 -3.35 4.79 -4.60
C PHE A 157 -3.98 5.92 -3.76
N GLU A 158 -3.23 6.96 -3.43
CA GLU A 158 -3.74 8.14 -2.73
C GLU A 158 -4.84 8.88 -3.51
N GLU A 159 -4.83 8.80 -4.84
CA GLU A 159 -5.90 9.37 -5.66
C GLU A 159 -7.20 8.58 -5.51
N PHE A 160 -7.11 7.25 -5.45
CA PHE A 160 -8.25 6.39 -5.13
C PHE A 160 -8.77 6.68 -3.72
N MET A 161 -7.88 6.71 -2.72
CA MET A 161 -8.25 7.02 -1.33
C MET A 161 -9.00 8.35 -1.23
N ARG A 162 -8.57 9.39 -1.96
CA ARG A 162 -9.27 10.69 -2.00
C ARG A 162 -10.63 10.60 -2.66
N ALA A 163 -10.78 9.81 -3.71
CA ALA A 163 -12.05 9.66 -4.42
C ALA A 163 -13.11 8.92 -3.58
N GLU A 164 -12.70 7.93 -2.79
CA GLU A 164 -13.55 7.09 -1.93
C GLU A 164 -13.82 7.70 -0.54
N SER A 165 -13.32 8.87 -0.24
CA SER A 165 -13.38 9.44 1.09
C SER A 165 -13.77 10.91 1.09
N VAL A 166 -14.11 11.45 2.25
CA VAL A 166 -14.33 12.88 2.51
C VAL A 166 -13.30 13.40 3.49
N ARG A 167 -13.04 14.70 3.45
CA ARG A 167 -12.21 15.36 4.48
C ARG A 167 -12.91 15.30 5.83
N GLU A 168 -12.14 15.17 6.89
CA GLU A 168 -12.69 15.20 8.25
C GLU A 168 -13.47 16.50 8.47
N GLY A 169 -14.68 16.37 9.05
CA GLY A 169 -15.62 17.47 9.26
C GLY A 169 -16.53 17.77 8.09
N GLU A 170 -16.30 17.21 6.91
CA GLU A 170 -17.25 17.28 5.80
C GLU A 170 -18.38 16.25 6.00
N LYS A 171 -19.55 16.53 5.39
CA LYS A 171 -20.67 15.60 5.43
C LYS A 171 -20.32 14.32 4.65
N ASN A 172 -20.32 13.19 5.34
CA ASN A 172 -20.19 11.88 4.70
C ASN A 172 -21.52 11.55 3.98
N ILE A 173 -21.51 11.64 2.65
CA ILE A 173 -22.62 11.22 1.79
C ILE A 173 -22.19 9.89 1.17
N PRO A 174 -22.96 8.80 1.37
CA PRO A 174 -22.64 7.52 0.78
C PRO A 174 -22.44 7.59 -0.75
N LEU A 175 -21.51 6.80 -1.26
CA LEU A 175 -21.35 6.60 -2.70
C LEU A 175 -22.52 5.76 -3.22
N SER A 176 -23.11 6.15 -4.32
CA SER A 176 -23.95 5.24 -5.09
C SER A 176 -23.06 4.12 -5.68
N LYS A 177 -23.64 2.94 -5.94
CA LYS A 177 -22.92 1.85 -6.59
C LYS A 177 -22.28 2.26 -7.92
N ALA A 178 -22.96 3.11 -8.69
CA ALA A 178 -22.45 3.59 -9.98
C ALA A 178 -21.23 4.51 -9.82
N GLU A 179 -21.21 5.35 -8.77
CA GLU A 179 -20.06 6.20 -8.46
C GLU A 179 -18.87 5.36 -8.00
N ASP A 180 -19.10 4.41 -7.08
CA ASP A 180 -18.09 3.47 -6.59
C ASP A 180 -17.45 2.67 -7.75
N GLU A 181 -18.27 2.05 -8.61
CA GLU A 181 -17.80 1.32 -9.80
C GLU A 181 -17.00 2.22 -10.76
N ALA A 182 -17.41 3.48 -10.93
CA ALA A 182 -16.70 4.43 -11.79
C ALA A 182 -15.34 4.83 -11.20
N ILE A 183 -15.26 5.02 -9.87
CA ILE A 183 -14.01 5.30 -9.16
C ILE A 183 -13.08 4.08 -9.26
N MET A 184 -13.57 2.89 -8.94
CA MET A 184 -12.77 1.66 -9.05
C MET A 184 -12.23 1.46 -10.46
N LYS A 185 -13.06 1.63 -11.49
CA LYS A 185 -12.65 1.51 -12.89
C LYS A 185 -11.56 2.51 -13.28
N LYS A 186 -11.66 3.75 -12.79
CA LYS A 186 -10.66 4.79 -13.05
C LYS A 186 -9.31 4.47 -12.44
N HIS A 187 -9.29 3.77 -11.29
CA HIS A 187 -8.08 3.53 -10.49
C HIS A 187 -7.57 2.08 -10.55
N LEU A 188 -7.96 1.28 -11.57
CA LEU A 188 -7.49 -0.10 -11.77
C LEU A 188 -5.96 -0.25 -11.84
N HIS A 189 -5.25 0.82 -12.19
CA HIS A 189 -3.79 0.86 -12.20
C HIS A 189 -3.19 0.88 -10.78
N ALA A 190 -3.95 1.35 -9.78
CA ALA A 190 -3.51 1.53 -8.41
C ALA A 190 -4.08 0.46 -7.46
N VAL A 191 -5.33 0.01 -7.68
CA VAL A 191 -5.99 -0.98 -6.85
C VAL A 191 -6.96 -1.84 -7.65
N ILE A 192 -7.03 -3.13 -7.30
CA ILE A 192 -8.00 -4.10 -7.86
C ILE A 192 -8.59 -4.86 -6.69
N TYR A 193 -9.91 -4.84 -6.55
CA TYR A 193 -10.67 -5.66 -5.60
C TYR A 193 -11.07 -7.02 -6.21
N LYS A 194 -11.30 -8.01 -5.33
CA LYS A 194 -11.66 -9.38 -5.73
C LYS A 194 -13.18 -9.58 -5.68
#